data_b42b53bdc13e26fafdbe3a2cfff4578b
#
_entry.id   b42b53bdc13e26fafdbe3a2cfff4578b
#
_cell.length_a   1.000
_cell.length_b   1.000
_cell.length_c   1.000
_cell.angle_alpha   90.00
_cell.angle_beta   90.00
_cell.angle_gamma   90.00
#
_symmetry.space_group_name_H-M   'P 1'
#
loop_
_entity.id
_entity.type
_entity.pdbx_description
1 polymer ?
#
loop_
_entity_poly.entity_id
_entity_poly.type
_entity_poly.pdbx_seq_one_letter_code
_entity_poly.pdbx_strand_id
1 'polypeptide(L)'
;MQGTRILKQEYFEERLYSFHSMREENRASYVLLKLEYPKMTLEEADTALQASVRENDVRGISEKGELFLILSQTDRSSLPIILARLENDGFVCHEIDTVENANTGEKL
;
A
#
# COMPACT_ATOMS: atom_id res chain seq x y z
N MET A 1 3.20 0.44 -20.36
CA MET A 1 2.83 0.28 -19.80
C MET A 1 2.75 0.35 -18.69
N GLN A 2 2.74 0.49 -18.34
CA GLN A 2 2.69 0.62 -17.38
C GLN A 2 2.40 0.07 -16.49
N GLY A 3 2.56 0.08 -16.46
CA GLY A 3 2.36 -0.41 -15.62
C GLY A 3 2.08 -1.10 -14.53
N THR A 4 1.76 -0.41 -13.70
CA THR A 4 1.44 -0.94 -12.40
C THR A 4 -0.03 -1.33 -12.39
N ARG A 5 -0.30 -2.48 -11.78
CA ARG A 5 -1.64 -3.02 -11.64
C ARG A 5 -1.93 -3.28 -10.19
N ILE A 6 -3.22 -3.37 -9.86
CA ILE A 6 -3.61 -3.91 -8.57
C ILE A 6 -3.32 -5.39 -8.57
N LEU A 7 -2.53 -5.84 -7.61
CA LEU A 7 -2.15 -7.24 -7.49
C LEU A 7 -3.18 -7.99 -6.66
N LYS A 8 -3.42 -9.25 -7.03
CA LYS A 8 -4.19 -10.14 -6.17
C LYS A 8 -3.45 -10.37 -4.87
N GLN A 9 -4.20 -10.81 -3.85
CA GLN A 9 -3.65 -10.93 -2.51
C GLN A 9 -2.36 -11.73 -2.46
N GLU A 10 -2.30 -12.88 -3.12
CA GLU A 10 -1.11 -13.72 -3.02
C GLU A 10 0.12 -13.04 -3.59
N TYR A 11 -0.04 -12.33 -4.71
CA TYR A 11 1.09 -11.63 -5.33
C TYR A 11 1.48 -10.40 -4.51
N PHE A 12 0.49 -9.74 -3.94
CA PHE A 12 0.77 -8.59 -3.09
C PHE A 12 1.55 -9.03 -1.85
N GLU A 13 1.18 -10.15 -1.26
CA GLU A 13 1.89 -10.66 -0.08
C GLU A 13 3.34 -11.00 -0.41
N GLU A 14 3.59 -11.52 -1.60
CA GLU A 14 4.97 -11.78 -2.01
C GLU A 14 5.79 -10.50 -2.10
N ARG A 15 5.19 -9.46 -2.66
CA ARG A 15 5.87 -8.18 -2.75
C ARG A 15 6.08 -7.58 -1.37
N LEU A 16 5.08 -7.69 -0.51
CA LEU A 16 5.22 -7.20 0.86
C LEU A 16 6.34 -7.91 1.60
N TYR A 17 6.42 -9.21 1.42
CA TYR A 17 7.49 -9.97 2.04
C TYR A 17 8.86 -9.48 1.57
N SER A 18 9.00 -9.20 0.28
CA SER A 18 10.25 -8.67 -0.25
C SER A 18 10.61 -7.33 0.36
N PHE A 19 9.64 -6.43 0.47
CA PHE A 19 9.88 -5.13 1.10
C PHE A 19 10.29 -5.29 2.56
N HIS A 20 9.61 -6.18 3.27
CA HIS A 20 9.91 -6.43 4.67
C HIS A 20 11.33 -6.96 4.83
N SER A 21 11.75 -7.88 3.97
CA SER A 21 13.10 -8.43 4.02
C SER A 21 14.14 -7.35 3.79
N MET A 22 13.90 -6.47 2.82
CA MET A 22 14.83 -5.39 2.54
C MET A 22 14.93 -4.42 3.71
N ARG A 23 13.81 -4.17 4.38
CA ARG A 23 13.82 -3.27 5.54
C ARG A 23 14.63 -3.87 6.67
N GLU A 24 14.49 -5.17 6.91
CA GLU A 24 15.24 -5.83 7.96
C GLU A 24 16.73 -5.84 7.69
N GLU A 25 17.11 -5.74 6.42
CA GLU A 25 18.50 -5.65 6.04
C GLU A 25 18.99 -4.20 5.96
N ASN A 26 18.14 -3.26 6.36
CA ASN A 26 18.46 -1.82 6.33
C ASN A 26 18.74 -1.30 4.93
N ARG A 27 18.15 -1.93 3.90
CA ARG A 27 18.38 -1.52 2.52
C ARG A 27 17.27 -0.66 1.96
N ALA A 28 16.11 -0.67 2.60
CA ALA A 28 14.97 0.12 2.08
C ALA A 28 13.97 0.35 3.19
N SER A 29 13.24 1.44 3.06
CA SER A 29 12.12 1.73 3.95
C SER A 29 10.83 1.60 3.15
N TYR A 30 9.74 1.31 3.84
CA TYR A 30 8.44 1.27 3.21
C TYR A 30 7.36 1.49 4.26
N VAL A 31 6.17 1.85 3.78
CA VAL A 31 4.99 1.99 4.63
C VAL A 31 3.86 1.21 3.99
N LEU A 32 3.17 0.42 4.78
CA LEU A 32 2.00 -0.33 4.33
C LEU A 32 0.75 0.38 4.81
N LEU A 33 -0.15 0.68 3.89
CA LEU A 33 -1.42 1.31 4.18
C LEU A 33 -2.56 0.40 3.78
N LYS A 34 -3.60 0.38 4.59
CA LYS A 34 -4.90 -0.16 4.20
C LYS A 34 -5.79 1.03 3.86
N LEU A 35 -6.44 0.98 2.71
CA LEU A 35 -7.23 2.11 2.22
C LEU A 35 -8.71 1.73 2.17
N GLU A 36 -9.55 2.60 2.75
CA GLU A 36 -10.98 2.51 2.54
C GLU A 36 -11.37 3.54 1.49
N TYR A 37 -12.37 3.21 0.70
CA TYR A 37 -12.82 4.09 -0.38
C TYR A 37 -14.35 4.12 -0.41
N PRO A 38 -14.98 4.69 0.66
CA PRO A 38 -16.43 4.52 0.87
C PRO A 38 -17.31 5.13 -0.19
N LYS A 39 -16.80 6.08 -0.98
CA LYS A 39 -17.61 6.78 -1.97
C LYS A 39 -17.17 6.48 -3.39
N MET A 40 -16.35 5.45 -3.58
CA MET A 40 -15.83 5.12 -4.90
C MET A 40 -16.01 3.64 -5.17
N THR A 41 -16.11 3.29 -6.46
CA THR A 41 -15.96 1.89 -6.86
C THR A 41 -14.48 1.54 -6.84
N LEU A 42 -14.18 0.24 -6.91
CA LEU A 42 -12.79 -0.18 -6.99
C LEU A 42 -12.09 0.41 -8.22
N GLU A 43 -12.80 0.48 -9.34
CA GLU A 43 -12.22 1.06 -10.55
C GLU A 43 -11.87 2.51 -10.37
N GLU A 44 -12.76 3.27 -9.72
CA GLU A 44 -12.50 4.68 -9.46
C GLU A 44 -11.33 4.85 -8.51
N ALA A 45 -11.27 4.01 -7.48
CA ALA A 45 -10.17 4.06 -6.52
C ALA A 45 -8.85 3.75 -7.21
N ASP A 46 -8.83 2.74 -8.08
CA ASP A 46 -7.61 2.40 -8.79
C ASP A 46 -7.14 3.53 -9.69
N THR A 47 -8.08 4.17 -10.40
CA THR A 47 -7.74 5.30 -11.25
C THR A 47 -7.15 6.45 -10.43
N ALA A 48 -7.75 6.74 -9.27
CA ALA A 48 -7.24 7.80 -8.41
C ALA A 48 -5.84 7.47 -7.91
N LEU A 49 -5.61 6.21 -7.53
CA LEU A 49 -4.29 5.81 -7.05
C LEU A 49 -3.24 5.89 -8.15
N GLN A 50 -3.60 5.49 -9.36
CA GLN A 50 -2.64 5.57 -10.47
C GLN A 50 -2.14 6.99 -10.68
N ALA A 51 -2.99 7.98 -10.43
CA ALA A 51 -2.61 9.37 -10.59
C ALA A 51 -1.74 9.87 -9.43
N SER A 52 -1.80 9.23 -8.28
CA SER A 52 -1.17 9.74 -7.07
C SER A 52 0.07 8.96 -6.64
N VAL A 53 0.16 7.67 -6.98
CA VAL A 53 1.28 6.85 -6.52
C VAL A 53 2.40 6.85 -7.54
N ARG A 54 3.58 6.50 -7.05
CA ARG A 54 4.76 6.42 -7.88
C ARG A 54 4.88 5.04 -8.51
N GLU A 55 5.74 4.94 -9.50
CA GLU A 55 5.93 3.69 -10.24
C GLU A 55 6.35 2.53 -9.33
N ASN A 56 7.13 2.82 -8.29
CA ASN A 56 7.65 1.79 -7.40
C ASN A 56 6.70 1.43 -6.26
N ASP A 57 5.59 2.14 -6.14
CA ASP A 57 4.58 1.82 -5.13
C ASP A 57 3.74 0.66 -5.62
N VAL A 58 3.25 -0.16 -4.69
CA VAL A 58 2.55 -1.41 -5.05
C VAL A 58 1.15 -1.38 -4.48
N ARG A 59 0.17 -1.63 -5.35
CA ARG A 59 -1.24 -1.69 -4.95
C ARG A 59 -1.69 -3.15 -4.96
N GLY A 60 -2.51 -3.52 -3.98
CA GLY A 60 -3.03 -4.86 -3.91
C GLY A 60 -4.43 -4.89 -3.37
N ILE A 61 -5.15 -5.98 -3.68
CA ILE A 61 -6.50 -6.18 -3.20
C ILE A 61 -6.60 -7.58 -2.57
N SER A 62 -7.22 -7.64 -1.40
CA SER A 62 -7.40 -8.91 -0.72
C SER A 62 -8.60 -9.64 -1.29
N GLU A 63 -8.73 -10.91 -0.90
CA GLU A 63 -9.88 -11.70 -1.30
C GLU A 63 -11.18 -11.13 -0.75
N LYS A 64 -11.09 -10.34 0.30
CA LYS A 64 -12.26 -9.69 0.90
C LYS A 64 -12.56 -8.34 0.27
N GLY A 65 -11.79 -7.92 -0.72
CA GLY A 65 -12.01 -6.65 -1.37
C GLY A 65 -11.35 -5.47 -0.65
N GLU A 66 -10.44 -5.72 0.27
CA GLU A 66 -9.72 -4.66 0.97
C GLU A 66 -8.55 -4.20 0.12
N LEU A 67 -8.36 -2.89 0.05
CA LEU A 67 -7.34 -2.29 -0.79
C LEU A 67 -6.12 -1.93 0.04
N PHE A 68 -4.95 -2.31 -0.44
CA PHE A 68 -3.68 -2.07 0.25
C PHE A 68 -2.70 -1.36 -0.66
N LEU A 69 -1.82 -0.59 -0.05
CA LEU A 69 -0.81 0.17 -0.77
C LEU A 69 0.51 0.10 -0.02
N ILE A 70 1.57 -0.28 -0.73
CA ILE A 70 2.92 -0.20 -0.20
C ILE A 70 3.58 1.02 -0.81
N LEU A 71 3.99 1.95 0.06
CA LEU A 71 4.73 3.13 -0.35
C LEU A 71 6.20 2.83 -0.20
N SER A 72 6.89 2.69 -1.32
CA SER A 72 8.31 2.32 -1.30
C SER A 72 9.15 3.54 -0.96
N GLN A 73 10.27 3.30 -0.25
CA GLN A 73 11.25 4.33 0.06
C GLN A 73 10.60 5.58 0.66
N THR A 74 9.70 5.34 1.60
CA THR A 74 8.95 6.42 2.24
C THR A 74 9.32 6.46 3.71
N ASP A 75 9.70 7.64 4.19
CA ASP A 75 10.03 7.82 5.59
C ASP A 75 8.93 8.58 6.31
N ARG A 76 9.12 8.76 7.61
CA ARG A 76 8.11 9.38 8.45
C ARG A 76 7.87 10.85 8.10
N SER A 77 8.89 11.53 7.57
CA SER A 77 8.74 12.94 7.25
C SER A 77 7.91 13.16 5.99
N SER A 78 7.95 12.20 5.07
CA SER A 78 7.17 12.30 3.82
C SER A 78 5.75 11.81 3.97
N LEU A 79 5.50 10.94 4.93
CA LEU A 79 4.22 10.25 5.04
C LEU A 79 3.03 11.19 5.22
N PRO A 80 3.09 12.23 6.07
CA PRO A 80 1.91 13.10 6.24
C PRO A 80 1.46 13.76 4.94
N ILE A 81 2.40 14.11 4.08
CA ILE A 81 2.06 14.75 2.81
C ILE A 81 1.32 13.77 1.91
N ILE A 82 1.79 12.53 1.88
CA ILE A 82 1.18 11.49 1.05
C ILE A 82 -0.22 11.16 1.58
N LEU A 83 -0.35 11.04 2.91
CA LEU A 83 -1.65 10.74 3.50
C LEU A 83 -2.66 11.85 3.22
N ALA A 84 -2.23 13.10 3.32
CA ALA A 84 -3.12 14.22 3.05
C ALA A 84 -3.62 14.19 1.61
N ARG A 85 -2.74 13.84 0.67
CA ARG A 85 -3.12 13.74 -0.73
C ARG A 85 -4.15 12.65 -0.95
N LEU A 86 -3.91 11.47 -0.36
CA LEU A 86 -4.84 10.36 -0.50
C LEU A 86 -6.18 10.67 0.13
N GLU A 87 -6.18 11.30 1.30
CA GLU A 87 -7.42 11.67 1.95
C GLU A 87 -8.20 12.69 1.12
N ASN A 88 -7.49 13.61 0.48
CA ASN A 88 -8.12 14.58 -0.40
C ASN A 88 -8.77 13.90 -1.60
N ASP A 89 -8.22 12.77 -2.04
CA ASP A 89 -8.77 12.01 -3.15
C ASP A 89 -9.96 11.13 -2.74
N GLY A 90 -10.27 11.04 -1.46
CA GLY A 90 -11.42 10.30 -0.99
C GLY A 90 -11.13 9.01 -0.27
N PHE A 91 -9.87 8.77 0.04
CA PHE A 91 -9.47 7.56 0.77
C PHE A 91 -9.42 7.80 2.27
N VAL A 92 -9.72 6.75 3.03
CA VAL A 92 -9.44 6.72 4.46
C VAL A 92 -8.25 5.80 4.64
N CYS A 93 -7.17 6.33 5.20
CA CYS A 93 -5.89 5.64 5.25
C CYS A 93 -5.62 5.11 6.65
N HIS A 94 -5.19 3.84 6.71
CA HIS A 94 -4.80 3.21 7.97
C HIS A 94 -3.39 2.66 7.79
N GLU A 95 -2.46 3.13 8.60
CA GLU A 95 -1.10 2.62 8.57
C GLU A 95 -1.05 1.30 9.32
N ILE A 96 -0.39 0.30 8.75
CA ILE A 96 -0.27 -1.02 9.34
C ILE A 96 1.17 -1.25 9.73
N ASP A 97 1.38 -1.73 10.96
CA ASP A 97 2.71 -2.09 11.42
C ASP A 97 3.05 -3.48 10.89
N THR A 98 3.78 -3.49 9.77
CA THR A 98 4.08 -4.74 9.08
C THR A 98 4.99 -5.65 9.88
N VAL A 99 5.87 -5.08 10.69
CA VAL A 99 6.77 -5.88 11.52
C VAL A 99 5.95 -6.67 12.54
N GLU A 100 5.03 -5.99 13.21
CA GLU A 100 4.21 -6.62 14.20
C GLU A 100 3.28 -7.66 13.58
N ASN A 101 2.69 -7.33 12.44
CA ASN A 101 1.83 -8.27 11.74
C ASN A 101 2.59 -9.52 11.32
N ALA A 102 3.80 -9.35 10.84
CA ALA A 102 4.61 -10.49 10.43
C ALA A 102 4.92 -11.39 11.63
N ASN A 103 5.19 -10.79 12.79
CA ASN A 103 5.52 -11.55 14.00
C ASN A 103 4.32 -12.34 14.52
N THR A 104 3.13 -11.82 14.35
CA THR A 104 1.93 -12.51 14.81
C THR A 104 1.42 -13.52 13.82
N GLY A 105 1.99 -13.54 12.60
CA GLY A 105 1.53 -14.45 11.56
C GLY A 105 0.27 -14.03 10.87
N GLU A 106 -0.17 -12.81 11.09
CA GLU A 106 -1.39 -12.34 10.46
C GLU A 106 -1.17 -12.08 8.97
N LYS A 107 -2.23 -12.26 8.21
CA LYS A 107 -2.24 -11.99 6.78
C LYS A 107 -3.05 -10.74 6.49
N LEU A 108 -2.83 -10.21 5.32
CA LEU A 108 -3.61 -9.08 4.85
C LEU A 108 -5.08 -9.42 4.66
#